data_ab5c0385af4ebc7922fd0767f0cb563f
#
_entry.id   ab5c0385af4ebc7922fd0767f0cb563f
#
_cell.length_a   1.000
_cell.length_b   1.000
_cell.length_c   1.000
_cell.angle_alpha   90.00
_cell.angle_beta   90.00
_cell.angle_gamma   90.00
#
_symmetry.space_group_name_H-M   'P 1'
#
loop_
_entity.id
_entity.type
_entity.pdbx_description
1 polymer ?
#
loop_
_entity_poly.entity_id
_entity_poly.type
_entity_poly.pdbx_seq_one_letter_code
_entity_poly.pdbx_strand_id
1 'polypeptide(L)'
;MGTCCVSGCGDIKINEEEKYFIVNEERYNKGDYISLDGSTGNIYGRKIKTVPAEISGDFERFMKWADEVRTLKVRTNADTPKDAAQAVAFGAEGIGLVRTEHMFFEGDRIKAVREMIVSKTEGQRRKALSKLLPMQRGDFEGIYEAMHGLPVTIRYLDPPLHEFLPTSSYDIAQLAKDMNIDLDELKSVISGLHEFNPMMGHRGCRLAISYPEI
;
A
#
# COMPACT_ATOMS: atom_id res chain seq x y z
N MET A 1 -11.97 -0.78 -0.38
CA MET A 1 -11.41 0.55 -0.32
C MET A 1 -12.35 1.52 0.38
N GLY A 2 -13.38 2.12 -0.04
CA GLY A 2 -14.26 2.99 0.77
C GLY A 2 -13.77 4.43 1.00
N THR A 3 -12.66 4.83 0.37
CA THR A 3 -12.20 6.22 0.41
C THR A 3 -12.57 6.91 -0.89
N CYS A 4 -13.36 7.98 -0.79
CA CYS A 4 -13.73 8.79 -1.93
C CYS A 4 -12.52 9.58 -2.44
N CYS A 5 -12.36 9.67 -3.75
CA CYS A 5 -11.26 10.41 -4.38
C CYS A 5 -11.79 11.20 -5.59
N VAL A 6 -11.33 12.42 -5.72
CA VAL A 6 -11.50 13.25 -6.92
C VAL A 6 -10.10 13.63 -7.40
N SER A 7 -9.79 13.33 -8.66
CA SER A 7 -8.50 13.66 -9.29
C SER A 7 -8.67 14.73 -10.35
N GLY A 8 -7.56 15.37 -10.74
CA GLY A 8 -7.57 16.39 -11.80
C GLY A 8 -8.09 17.76 -11.36
N CYS A 9 -8.09 18.06 -10.05
CA CYS A 9 -8.51 19.36 -9.51
C CYS A 9 -7.41 20.43 -9.68
N GLY A 10 -7.14 20.87 -10.91
CA GLY A 10 -6.09 21.85 -11.20
C GLY A 10 -6.33 23.26 -10.63
N ASP A 11 -7.56 23.58 -10.24
CA ASP A 11 -7.94 24.89 -9.70
C ASP A 11 -7.59 25.05 -8.21
N ILE A 12 -7.24 23.95 -7.53
CA ILE A 12 -6.84 23.99 -6.13
C ILE A 12 -5.38 24.43 -6.01
N LYS A 13 -5.14 25.52 -5.30
CA LYS A 13 -3.80 26.03 -4.98
C LYS A 13 -3.46 25.68 -3.53
N ILE A 14 -2.53 24.75 -3.31
CA ILE A 14 -2.16 24.25 -2.00
C ILE A 14 -0.93 25.00 -1.47
N ASN A 15 -0.99 25.43 -0.21
CA ASN A 15 0.16 25.91 0.56
C ASN A 15 0.43 24.90 1.69
N GLU A 16 1.43 24.04 1.50
CA GLU A 16 1.78 22.99 2.44
C GLU A 16 2.41 23.51 3.74
N GLU A 17 3.16 24.61 3.66
CA GLU A 17 3.82 25.23 4.82
C GLU A 17 2.78 25.81 5.80
N GLU A 18 1.85 26.59 5.29
CA GLU A 18 0.79 27.19 6.11
C GLU A 18 -0.45 26.29 6.26
N LYS A 19 -0.45 25.12 5.63
CA LYS A 19 -1.50 24.07 5.74
C LYS A 19 -2.91 24.57 5.38
N TYR A 20 -3.03 25.24 4.23
CA TYR A 20 -4.31 25.61 3.65
C TYR A 20 -4.31 25.38 2.12
N PHE A 21 -5.48 25.45 1.53
CA PHE A 21 -5.63 25.57 0.09
C PHE A 21 -6.66 26.64 -0.27
N ILE A 22 -6.57 27.15 -1.50
CA ILE A 22 -7.50 28.13 -2.06
C ILE A 22 -8.12 27.55 -3.32
N VAL A 23 -9.42 27.71 -3.46
CA VAL A 23 -10.20 27.43 -4.68
C VAL A 23 -11.32 28.45 -4.82
N ASN A 24 -11.50 29.00 -6.00
CA ASN A 24 -12.52 30.04 -6.28
C ASN A 24 -12.48 31.23 -5.28
N GLU A 25 -11.27 31.69 -4.94
CA GLU A 25 -11.01 32.76 -3.96
C GLU A 25 -11.38 32.41 -2.49
N GLU A 26 -11.94 31.24 -2.24
CA GLU A 26 -12.20 30.74 -0.87
C GLU A 26 -10.99 30.01 -0.30
N ARG A 27 -10.66 30.29 0.96
CA ARG A 27 -9.57 29.67 1.69
C ARG A 27 -10.12 28.61 2.65
N TYR A 28 -9.53 27.39 2.58
CA TYR A 28 -9.81 26.26 3.48
C TYR A 28 -8.54 25.93 4.25
N ASN A 29 -8.62 25.94 5.58
CA ASN A 29 -7.49 25.66 6.46
C ASN A 29 -7.50 24.21 6.92
N LYS A 30 -6.37 23.74 7.44
CA LYS A 30 -6.29 22.42 8.07
C LYS A 30 -7.34 22.31 9.20
N GLY A 31 -8.22 21.33 9.10
CA GLY A 31 -9.31 21.07 10.04
C GLY A 31 -10.69 21.47 9.52
N ASP A 32 -10.78 22.23 8.43
CA ASP A 32 -12.05 22.54 7.79
C ASP A 32 -12.62 21.29 7.11
N TYR A 33 -13.95 21.18 7.14
CA TYR A 33 -14.67 20.08 6.50
C TYR A 33 -14.92 20.36 5.03
N ILE A 34 -14.50 19.43 4.20
CA ILE A 34 -14.90 19.34 2.80
C ILE A 34 -15.58 18.01 2.55
N SER A 35 -16.48 17.94 1.59
CA SER A 35 -17.10 16.69 1.14
C SER A 35 -16.80 16.46 -0.32
N LEU A 36 -16.47 15.21 -0.66
CA LEU A 36 -16.11 14.78 -2.01
C LEU A 36 -17.21 13.87 -2.56
N ASP A 37 -17.61 14.11 -3.79
CA ASP A 37 -18.46 13.19 -4.55
C ASP A 37 -17.65 12.60 -5.72
N GLY A 38 -17.16 11.39 -5.54
CA GLY A 38 -16.34 10.71 -6.54
C GLY A 38 -17.12 10.28 -7.79
N SER A 39 -18.45 10.24 -7.73
CA SER A 39 -19.30 9.88 -8.88
C SER A 39 -19.46 11.04 -9.84
N THR A 40 -19.62 12.26 -9.31
CA THR A 40 -19.82 13.47 -10.11
C THR A 40 -18.55 14.30 -10.28
N GLY A 41 -17.52 14.06 -9.42
CA GLY A 41 -16.31 14.87 -9.34
C GLY A 41 -16.50 16.18 -8.57
N ASN A 42 -17.65 16.40 -7.93
CA ASN A 42 -17.91 17.63 -7.19
C ASN A 42 -17.23 17.64 -5.83
N ILE A 43 -16.74 18.81 -5.44
CA ILE A 43 -16.17 19.11 -4.13
C ILE A 43 -17.03 20.18 -3.47
N TYR A 44 -17.44 19.93 -2.23
CA TYR A 44 -18.28 20.84 -1.46
C TYR A 44 -17.50 21.37 -0.26
N GLY A 45 -17.43 22.67 -0.09
CA GLY A 45 -16.78 23.35 1.03
C GLY A 45 -17.52 23.24 2.37
N ARG A 46 -18.23 22.15 2.60
CA ARG A 46 -19.00 21.91 3.83
C ARG A 46 -19.18 20.41 4.08
N LYS A 47 -19.53 20.06 5.32
CA LYS A 47 -19.90 18.70 5.69
C LYS A 47 -21.28 18.36 5.09
N ILE A 48 -21.34 17.35 4.23
CA ILE A 48 -22.56 16.78 3.65
C ILE A 48 -22.82 15.41 4.28
N LYS A 49 -24.09 15.03 4.44
CA LYS A 49 -24.46 13.70 4.90
C LYS A 49 -24.05 12.66 3.86
N THR A 50 -23.24 11.70 4.29
CA THR A 50 -22.82 10.57 3.46
C THR A 50 -23.54 9.31 3.88
N VAL A 51 -23.63 8.35 2.97
CA VAL A 51 -24.14 7.00 3.22
C VAL A 51 -23.00 6.00 2.94
N PRO A 52 -22.93 4.87 3.66
CA PRO A 52 -21.98 3.81 3.33
C PRO A 52 -22.23 3.32 1.89
N ALA A 53 -21.15 2.90 1.21
CA ALA A 53 -21.27 2.20 -0.06
C ALA A 53 -21.74 0.77 0.23
N GLU A 54 -22.94 0.43 -0.20
CA GLU A 54 -23.55 -0.89 -0.05
C GLU A 54 -24.10 -1.37 -1.38
N ILE A 55 -24.02 -2.70 -1.61
CA ILE A 55 -24.71 -3.35 -2.71
C ILE A 55 -26.15 -3.58 -2.23
N SER A 56 -27.07 -2.76 -2.70
CA SER A 56 -28.47 -2.81 -2.23
C SER A 56 -29.46 -2.43 -3.34
N GLY A 57 -30.73 -2.75 -3.15
CA GLY A 57 -31.84 -2.36 -4.02
C GLY A 57 -31.71 -2.89 -5.45
N ASP A 58 -31.93 -2.02 -6.43
CA ASP A 58 -31.92 -2.39 -7.86
C ASP A 58 -30.52 -2.82 -8.33
N PHE A 59 -29.45 -2.25 -7.73
CA PHE A 59 -28.09 -2.65 -8.05
C PHE A 59 -27.81 -4.09 -7.58
N GLU A 60 -28.24 -4.46 -6.38
CA GLU A 60 -28.14 -5.84 -5.90
C GLU A 60 -28.89 -6.81 -6.81
N ARG A 61 -30.10 -6.43 -7.21
CA ARG A 61 -30.93 -7.25 -8.12
C ARG A 61 -30.27 -7.43 -9.47
N PHE A 62 -29.70 -6.36 -10.01
CA PHE A 62 -28.97 -6.42 -11.29
C PHE A 62 -27.72 -7.31 -11.18
N MET A 63 -26.97 -7.21 -10.08
CA MET A 63 -25.81 -8.07 -9.85
C MET A 63 -26.18 -9.55 -9.73
N LYS A 64 -27.32 -9.89 -9.11
CA LYS A 64 -27.83 -11.27 -9.09
C LYS A 64 -28.11 -11.80 -10.50
N TRP A 65 -28.70 -11.02 -11.37
CA TRP A 65 -28.90 -11.41 -12.78
C TRP A 65 -27.58 -11.61 -13.52
N ALA A 66 -26.59 -10.76 -13.27
CA ALA A 66 -25.25 -10.94 -13.84
C ALA A 66 -24.61 -12.24 -13.35
N ASP A 67 -24.76 -12.58 -12.07
CA ASP A 67 -24.23 -13.80 -11.46
C ASP A 67 -24.86 -15.09 -12.04
N GLU A 68 -26.13 -15.03 -12.47
CA GLU A 68 -26.82 -16.18 -13.11
C GLU A 68 -26.26 -16.53 -14.50
N VAL A 69 -25.68 -15.55 -15.21
CA VAL A 69 -25.22 -15.75 -16.60
C VAL A 69 -23.69 -15.76 -16.74
N ARG A 70 -22.95 -15.20 -15.81
CA ARG A 70 -21.47 -15.18 -15.86
C ARG A 70 -20.90 -16.57 -15.64
N THR A 71 -19.78 -16.85 -16.33
CA THR A 71 -19.01 -18.09 -16.17
C THR A 71 -17.71 -17.87 -15.42
N LEU A 72 -17.18 -16.65 -15.44
CA LEU A 72 -15.95 -16.27 -14.75
C LEU A 72 -16.23 -15.79 -13.34
N LYS A 73 -15.29 -16.11 -12.45
CA LYS A 73 -15.30 -15.63 -11.08
C LYS A 73 -14.56 -14.30 -10.98
N VAL A 74 -14.99 -13.44 -10.02
CA VAL A 74 -14.36 -12.15 -9.78
C VAL A 74 -13.44 -12.23 -8.58
N ARG A 75 -12.17 -11.91 -8.79
CA ARG A 75 -11.18 -11.77 -7.72
C ARG A 75 -10.70 -10.32 -7.64
N THR A 76 -10.51 -9.85 -6.42
CA THR A 76 -10.05 -8.49 -6.14
C THR A 76 -8.58 -8.45 -5.77
N ASN A 77 -8.02 -7.25 -5.67
CA ASN A 77 -6.76 -7.01 -4.97
C ASN A 77 -7.09 -6.56 -3.55
N ALA A 78 -6.47 -7.18 -2.56
CA ALA A 78 -6.57 -6.79 -1.16
C ALA A 78 -5.26 -7.12 -0.45
N ASP A 79 -4.74 -6.19 0.33
CA ASP A 79 -3.40 -6.29 0.94
C ASP A 79 -3.46 -6.33 2.47
N THR A 80 -4.65 -6.10 3.05
CA THR A 80 -4.88 -6.13 4.50
C THR A 80 -6.10 -6.99 4.86
N PRO A 81 -6.21 -7.49 6.10
CA PRO A 81 -7.40 -8.19 6.58
C PRO A 81 -8.69 -7.37 6.44
N LYS A 82 -8.60 -6.05 6.68
CA LYS A 82 -9.73 -5.14 6.53
C LYS A 82 -10.20 -5.04 5.07
N ASP A 83 -9.28 -4.91 4.13
CA ASP A 83 -9.60 -4.85 2.70
C ASP A 83 -10.17 -6.18 2.22
N ALA A 84 -9.64 -7.31 2.71
CA ALA A 84 -10.15 -8.63 2.41
C ALA A 84 -11.61 -8.81 2.90
N ALA A 85 -11.91 -8.42 4.13
CA ALA A 85 -13.27 -8.46 4.66
C ALA A 85 -14.24 -7.57 3.85
N GLN A 86 -13.80 -6.36 3.47
CA GLN A 86 -14.59 -5.47 2.63
C GLN A 86 -14.81 -6.04 1.23
N ALA A 87 -13.82 -6.71 0.66
CA ALA A 87 -13.92 -7.38 -0.62
C ALA A 87 -14.96 -8.51 -0.60
N VAL A 88 -14.98 -9.33 0.44
CA VAL A 88 -15.99 -10.38 0.64
C VAL A 88 -17.37 -9.75 0.78
N ALA A 89 -17.53 -8.68 1.55
CA ALA A 89 -18.80 -7.97 1.70
C ALA A 89 -19.32 -7.41 0.37
N PHE A 90 -18.45 -7.09 -0.58
CA PHE A 90 -18.80 -6.67 -1.94
C PHE A 90 -18.93 -7.84 -2.93
N GLY A 91 -18.90 -9.09 -2.47
CA GLY A 91 -19.13 -10.27 -3.29
C GLY A 91 -17.92 -10.77 -4.07
N ALA A 92 -16.69 -10.40 -3.66
CA ALA A 92 -15.49 -10.99 -4.24
C ALA A 92 -15.40 -12.49 -3.93
N GLU A 93 -15.01 -13.28 -4.92
CA GLU A 93 -14.89 -14.74 -4.84
C GLU A 93 -13.45 -15.21 -4.66
N GLY A 94 -12.58 -14.30 -4.25
CA GLY A 94 -11.18 -14.54 -3.95
C GLY A 94 -10.33 -13.29 -4.05
N ILE A 95 -9.07 -13.42 -3.64
CA ILE A 95 -8.05 -12.40 -3.87
C ILE A 95 -7.17 -12.85 -5.03
N GLY A 96 -7.11 -12.04 -6.07
CA GLY A 96 -6.27 -12.27 -7.25
C GLY A 96 -4.83 -11.79 -7.04
N LEU A 97 -4.61 -10.87 -6.12
CA LEU A 97 -3.29 -10.35 -5.77
C LEU A 97 -3.26 -9.76 -4.36
N VAL A 98 -2.38 -10.31 -3.52
CA VAL A 98 -1.87 -9.67 -2.30
C VAL A 98 -0.47 -9.15 -2.61
N ARG A 99 -0.27 -7.85 -2.45
CA ARG A 99 1.02 -7.19 -2.64
C ARG A 99 1.72 -7.10 -1.29
N THR A 100 2.67 -7.98 -1.05
CA THR A 100 3.35 -8.11 0.24
C THR A 100 4.13 -6.86 0.63
N GLU A 101 4.58 -6.08 -0.34
CA GLU A 101 5.27 -4.81 -0.11
C GLU A 101 4.41 -3.78 0.64
N HIS A 102 3.09 -3.77 0.44
CA HIS A 102 2.20 -2.84 1.13
C HIS A 102 2.14 -3.10 2.64
N MET A 103 2.41 -4.34 3.07
CA MET A 103 2.48 -4.70 4.48
C MET A 103 3.67 -4.07 5.20
N PHE A 104 4.70 -3.61 4.46
CA PHE A 104 5.97 -3.17 5.03
C PHE A 104 6.07 -1.67 5.30
N PHE A 105 5.13 -0.87 4.80
CA PHE A 105 5.15 0.58 4.99
C PHE A 105 4.55 1.07 6.31
N GLU A 106 3.93 0.21 7.08
CA GLU A 106 3.27 0.60 8.33
C GLU A 106 4.22 0.55 9.55
N GLY A 107 4.19 1.62 10.35
CA GLY A 107 4.82 1.69 11.67
C GLY A 107 6.31 1.35 11.69
N ASP A 108 6.71 0.47 12.59
CA ASP A 108 8.11 0.06 12.77
C ASP A 108 8.59 -0.99 11.76
N ARG A 109 7.69 -1.50 10.90
CA ARG A 109 8.04 -2.52 9.90
C ARG A 109 9.05 -2.02 8.91
N ILE A 110 8.91 -0.78 8.45
CA ILE A 110 9.83 -0.17 7.47
C ILE A 110 11.27 -0.14 7.97
N LYS A 111 11.51 0.00 9.29
CA LYS A 111 12.86 -0.06 9.86
C LYS A 111 13.49 -1.43 9.67
N ALA A 112 12.74 -2.49 9.99
CA ALA A 112 13.22 -3.87 9.85
C ALA A 112 13.45 -4.24 8.36
N VAL A 113 12.61 -3.73 7.44
CA VAL A 113 12.81 -3.89 5.99
C VAL A 113 14.09 -3.19 5.54
N ARG A 114 14.33 -1.97 5.98
CA ARG A 114 15.57 -1.24 5.68
C ARG A 114 16.80 -1.95 6.24
N GLU A 115 16.73 -2.48 7.49
CA GLU A 115 17.80 -3.32 8.05
C GLU A 115 18.07 -4.55 7.19
N MET A 116 17.02 -5.22 6.70
CA MET A 116 17.15 -6.36 5.80
C MET A 116 17.87 -5.98 4.50
N ILE A 117 17.47 -4.87 3.88
CA ILE A 117 18.01 -4.42 2.59
C ILE A 117 19.51 -4.06 2.69
N VAL A 118 19.90 -3.35 3.75
CA VAL A 118 21.31 -2.92 3.92
C VAL A 118 22.21 -3.99 4.56
N SER A 119 21.66 -5.14 4.87
CA SER A 119 22.40 -6.25 5.46
C SER A 119 23.45 -6.82 4.49
N LYS A 120 24.71 -6.90 4.91
CA LYS A 120 25.81 -7.44 4.10
C LYS A 120 25.88 -8.97 4.11
N THR A 121 25.42 -9.59 5.20
CA THR A 121 25.49 -11.03 5.39
C THR A 121 24.12 -11.64 5.55
N GLU A 122 23.98 -12.91 5.18
CA GLU A 122 22.74 -13.68 5.39
C GLU A 122 22.32 -13.68 6.88
N GLY A 123 23.26 -13.80 7.81
CA GLY A 123 22.96 -13.79 9.24
C GLY A 123 22.35 -12.46 9.72
N GLN A 124 22.86 -11.33 9.23
CA GLN A 124 22.28 -10.01 9.51
C GLN A 124 20.87 -9.92 8.90
N ARG A 125 20.69 -10.36 7.67
CA ARG A 125 19.43 -10.36 6.97
C ARG A 125 18.38 -11.22 7.68
N ARG A 126 18.74 -12.44 8.07
CA ARG A 126 17.86 -13.32 8.87
C ARG A 126 17.46 -12.70 10.21
N LYS A 127 18.35 -11.95 10.86
CA LYS A 127 18.03 -11.22 12.09
C LYS A 127 16.98 -10.11 11.85
N ALA A 128 17.08 -9.38 10.75
CA ALA A 128 16.06 -8.40 10.37
C ALA A 128 14.74 -9.08 10.01
N LEU A 129 14.76 -10.14 9.21
CA LEU A 129 13.59 -10.93 8.83
C LEU A 129 12.86 -11.55 10.03
N SER A 130 13.58 -11.96 11.08
CA SER A 130 12.95 -12.50 12.30
C SER A 130 12.05 -11.49 13.02
N LYS A 131 12.26 -10.18 12.80
CA LYS A 131 11.37 -9.11 13.31
C LYS A 131 10.10 -8.98 12.47
N LEU A 132 10.20 -9.21 11.15
CA LEU A 132 9.09 -9.08 10.20
C LEU A 132 8.17 -10.30 10.20
N LEU A 133 8.73 -11.49 10.37
CA LEU A 133 8.01 -12.76 10.27
C LEU A 133 6.72 -12.83 11.13
N PRO A 134 6.73 -12.48 12.43
CA PRO A 134 5.51 -12.54 13.23
C PRO A 134 4.45 -11.52 12.79
N MET A 135 4.87 -10.36 12.29
CA MET A 135 3.97 -9.31 11.80
C MET A 135 3.28 -9.76 10.51
N GLN A 136 4.06 -10.24 9.54
CA GLN A 136 3.53 -10.70 8.26
C GLN A 136 2.69 -11.97 8.40
N ARG A 137 3.05 -12.85 9.33
CA ARG A 137 2.22 -14.01 9.67
C ARG A 137 0.84 -13.58 10.14
N GLY A 138 0.76 -12.62 11.07
CA GLY A 138 -0.52 -12.09 11.54
C GLY A 138 -1.36 -11.45 10.43
N ASP A 139 -0.72 -10.75 9.46
CA ASP A 139 -1.42 -10.21 8.31
C ASP A 139 -2.02 -11.31 7.43
N PHE A 140 -1.27 -12.36 7.14
CA PHE A 140 -1.77 -13.49 6.35
C PHE A 140 -2.86 -14.27 7.08
N GLU A 141 -2.68 -14.55 8.37
CA GLU A 141 -3.70 -15.20 9.19
C GLU A 141 -5.01 -14.40 9.12
N GLY A 142 -4.96 -13.09 9.35
CA GLY A 142 -6.14 -12.23 9.27
C GLY A 142 -6.77 -12.15 7.86
N ILE A 143 -5.96 -12.16 6.79
CA ILE A 143 -6.47 -12.24 5.42
C ILE A 143 -7.19 -13.58 5.19
N TYR A 144 -6.59 -14.70 5.58
CA TYR A 144 -7.20 -16.02 5.40
C TYR A 144 -8.48 -16.17 6.23
N GLU A 145 -8.51 -15.66 7.44
CA GLU A 145 -9.73 -15.61 8.27
C GLU A 145 -10.84 -14.84 7.57
N ALA A 146 -10.54 -13.63 7.07
CA ALA A 146 -11.51 -12.79 6.36
C ALA A 146 -12.02 -13.44 5.08
N MET A 147 -11.20 -14.25 4.40
CA MET A 147 -11.56 -14.89 3.14
C MET A 147 -12.36 -16.19 3.30
N HIS A 148 -12.48 -16.76 4.52
CA HIS A 148 -13.33 -17.93 4.79
C HIS A 148 -13.14 -19.11 3.81
N GLY A 149 -11.91 -19.42 3.43
CA GLY A 149 -11.57 -20.49 2.49
C GLY A 149 -11.66 -20.13 1.01
N LEU A 150 -12.01 -18.89 0.66
CA LEU A 150 -11.87 -18.41 -0.71
C LEU A 150 -10.40 -18.32 -1.14
N PRO A 151 -10.09 -18.50 -2.43
CA PRO A 151 -8.70 -18.53 -2.90
C PRO A 151 -8.00 -17.18 -2.73
N VAL A 152 -6.75 -17.22 -2.30
CA VAL A 152 -5.88 -16.05 -2.13
C VAL A 152 -4.58 -16.26 -2.89
N THR A 153 -4.25 -15.36 -3.78
CA THR A 153 -2.97 -15.35 -4.51
C THR A 153 -2.04 -14.32 -3.90
N ILE A 154 -0.91 -14.79 -3.38
CA ILE A 154 0.10 -13.94 -2.75
C ILE A 154 1.27 -13.77 -3.71
N ARG A 155 1.73 -12.55 -3.89
CA ARG A 155 2.92 -12.22 -4.66
C ARG A 155 4.16 -12.19 -3.77
N TYR A 156 5.28 -12.68 -4.27
CA TYR A 156 6.58 -12.42 -3.65
C TYR A 156 6.88 -10.92 -3.62
N LEU A 157 7.82 -10.50 -2.76
CA LEU A 157 8.27 -9.11 -2.68
C LEU A 157 8.74 -8.64 -4.06
N ASP A 158 7.98 -7.74 -4.69
CA ASP A 158 8.16 -7.40 -6.09
C ASP A 158 8.86 -6.06 -6.34
N PRO A 159 8.64 -4.98 -5.60
CA PRO A 159 9.33 -3.72 -5.87
C PRO A 159 10.84 -3.85 -5.72
N PRO A 160 11.62 -3.08 -6.51
CA PRO A 160 13.05 -2.96 -6.31
C PRO A 160 13.37 -2.50 -4.90
N LEU A 161 14.42 -3.07 -4.29
CA LEU A 161 14.73 -2.84 -2.87
C LEU A 161 15.02 -1.36 -2.55
N HIS A 162 15.54 -0.58 -3.52
CA HIS A 162 15.82 0.84 -3.32
C HIS A 162 14.57 1.69 -3.06
N GLU A 163 13.37 1.24 -3.48
CA GLU A 163 12.12 1.97 -3.23
C GLU A 163 11.73 2.06 -1.75
N PHE A 164 12.25 1.15 -0.93
CA PHE A 164 12.05 1.18 0.53
C PHE A 164 13.03 2.11 1.25
N LEU A 165 14.05 2.60 0.56
CA LEU A 165 15.09 3.42 1.15
C LEU A 165 14.79 4.91 0.94
N PRO A 166 15.19 5.79 1.88
CA PRO A 166 14.97 7.21 1.72
C PRO A 166 15.83 7.78 0.59
N THR A 167 15.32 8.83 -0.06
CA THR A 167 16.00 9.53 -1.15
C THR A 167 16.62 10.86 -0.72
N SER A 168 16.10 11.50 0.34
CA SER A 168 16.65 12.77 0.83
C SER A 168 17.94 12.53 1.62
N SER A 169 18.92 13.43 1.45
CA SER A 169 20.19 13.34 2.20
C SER A 169 19.99 13.42 3.71
N TYR A 170 18.99 14.14 4.17
CA TYR A 170 18.64 14.23 5.58
C TYR A 170 18.16 12.88 6.13
N ASP A 171 17.20 12.25 5.44
CA ASP A 171 16.63 10.98 5.88
C ASP A 171 17.63 9.82 5.76
N ILE A 172 18.53 9.86 4.78
CA ILE A 172 19.65 8.90 4.65
C ILE A 172 20.60 9.05 5.85
N ALA A 173 20.93 10.29 6.25
CA ALA A 173 21.78 10.53 7.40
C ALA A 173 21.10 10.09 8.71
N GLN A 174 19.80 10.31 8.83
CA GLN A 174 19.02 9.84 9.98
C GLN A 174 18.98 8.30 10.03
N LEU A 175 18.76 7.65 8.90
CA LEU A 175 18.77 6.19 8.79
C LEU A 175 20.13 5.59 9.15
N ALA A 176 21.24 6.19 8.68
CA ALA A 176 22.60 5.79 9.01
C ALA A 176 22.82 5.82 10.53
N LYS A 177 22.37 6.89 11.18
CA LYS A 177 22.46 7.06 12.63
C LYS A 177 21.62 6.04 13.39
N ASP A 178 20.34 5.84 12.97
CA ASP A 178 19.42 4.91 13.62
C ASP A 178 19.92 3.47 13.54
N MET A 179 20.59 3.11 12.45
CA MET A 179 21.13 1.78 12.21
C MET A 179 22.58 1.61 12.67
N ASN A 180 23.22 2.69 13.13
CA ASN A 180 24.65 2.72 13.50
C ASN A 180 25.56 2.23 12.36
N ILE A 181 25.30 2.70 11.14
CA ILE A 181 26.07 2.42 9.92
C ILE A 181 26.75 3.70 9.48
N ASP A 182 27.93 3.60 8.91
CA ASP A 182 28.63 4.74 8.30
C ASP A 182 27.79 5.36 7.16
N LEU A 183 27.73 6.69 7.10
CA LEU A 183 26.90 7.40 6.14
C LEU A 183 27.32 7.15 4.68
N ASP A 184 28.64 7.14 4.43
CA ASP A 184 29.16 6.96 3.08
C ASP A 184 29.01 5.51 2.63
N GLU A 185 29.10 4.58 3.58
CA GLU A 185 28.80 3.18 3.36
C GLU A 185 27.30 3.01 2.97
N LEU A 186 26.39 3.61 3.72
CA LEU A 186 24.95 3.54 3.41
C LEU A 186 24.62 4.15 2.04
N LYS A 187 25.21 5.30 1.70
CA LYS A 187 25.07 5.93 0.37
C LYS A 187 25.58 5.01 -0.75
N SER A 188 26.68 4.32 -0.52
CA SER A 188 27.22 3.35 -1.49
C SER A 188 26.27 2.18 -1.71
N VAL A 189 25.67 1.64 -0.65
CA VAL A 189 24.66 0.58 -0.75
C VAL A 189 23.44 1.06 -1.53
N ILE A 190 22.89 2.23 -1.18
CA ILE A 190 21.74 2.81 -1.88
C ILE A 190 22.05 3.02 -3.37
N SER A 191 23.20 3.59 -3.68
CA SER A 191 23.64 3.80 -5.07
C SER A 191 23.77 2.50 -5.85
N GLY A 192 24.28 1.44 -5.20
CA GLY A 192 24.44 0.12 -5.83
C GLY A 192 23.12 -0.63 -6.08
N LEU A 193 22.03 -0.23 -5.40
CA LEU A 193 20.70 -0.82 -5.60
C LEU A 193 19.90 -0.13 -6.71
N HIS A 194 20.37 0.99 -7.22
CA HIS A 194 19.70 1.68 -8.33
C HIS A 194 19.81 0.87 -9.62
N GLU A 195 18.68 0.64 -10.25
CA GLU A 195 18.56 -0.13 -11.48
C GLU A 195 18.21 0.77 -12.64
N PHE A 196 18.85 0.53 -13.80
CA PHE A 196 18.58 1.27 -15.03
C PHE A 196 17.13 1.04 -15.52
N ASN A 197 16.65 -0.19 -15.40
CA ASN A 197 15.26 -0.55 -15.69
C ASN A 197 14.67 -1.35 -14.52
N PRO A 198 13.81 -0.72 -13.69
CA PRO A 198 13.21 -1.39 -12.53
C PRO A 198 12.42 -2.67 -12.89
N MET A 199 11.86 -2.75 -14.11
CA MET A 199 11.09 -3.93 -14.55
C MET A 199 11.98 -5.15 -14.78
N MET A 200 13.25 -4.92 -15.14
CA MET A 200 14.26 -5.96 -15.38
C MET A 200 15.13 -6.23 -14.16
N GLY A 201 14.90 -5.50 -13.09
CA GLY A 201 15.73 -5.50 -11.90
C GLY A 201 15.61 -6.72 -11.01
N HIS A 202 16.30 -6.64 -9.88
CA HIS A 202 16.39 -7.69 -8.87
C HIS A 202 15.15 -7.67 -7.96
N ARG A 203 14.07 -8.27 -8.43
CA ARG A 203 12.73 -8.24 -7.81
C ARG A 203 11.97 -9.54 -8.02
N GLY A 204 10.91 -9.76 -7.25
CA GLY A 204 10.02 -10.91 -7.37
C GLY A 204 10.76 -12.24 -7.29
N CYS A 205 10.55 -13.14 -8.24
CA CYS A 205 11.18 -14.46 -8.24
C CYS A 205 12.71 -14.40 -8.38
N ARG A 206 13.27 -13.39 -9.07
CA ARG A 206 14.73 -13.20 -9.13
C ARG A 206 15.32 -12.90 -7.76
N LEU A 207 14.66 -12.06 -6.98
CA LEU A 207 15.05 -11.76 -5.59
C LEU A 207 14.97 -13.02 -4.73
N ALA A 208 13.87 -13.77 -4.82
CA ALA A 208 13.66 -15.00 -4.05
C ALA A 208 14.67 -16.12 -4.40
N ILE A 209 15.22 -16.13 -5.62
CA ILE A 209 16.28 -17.07 -6.00
C ILE A 209 17.62 -16.66 -5.40
N SER A 210 17.94 -15.36 -5.43
CA SER A 210 19.25 -14.85 -4.96
C SER A 210 19.32 -14.73 -3.43
N TYR A 211 18.19 -14.45 -2.80
CA TYR A 211 18.04 -14.32 -1.35
C TYR A 211 16.87 -15.18 -0.86
N PRO A 212 17.04 -16.51 -0.86
CA PRO A 212 15.94 -17.44 -0.52
C PRO A 212 15.46 -17.32 0.92
N GLU A 213 16.18 -16.60 1.74
CA GLU A 213 15.79 -16.27 3.10
C GLU A 213 14.73 -15.16 3.20
N ILE A 214 14.56 -14.32 2.15
CA ILE A 214 13.52 -13.27 2.06
C ILE A 214 12.16 -13.87 1.60
#